data_e584854c2f329ff6a3156161894cc9a6
#
_entry.id   e584854c2f329ff6a3156161894cc9a6
#
_cell.length_a   1.000
_cell.length_b   1.000
_cell.length_c   1.000
_cell.angle_alpha   90.00
_cell.angle_beta   90.00
_cell.angle_gamma   90.00
#
_symmetry.space_group_name_H-M   'P 1'
#
loop_
_entity.id
_entity.type
_entity.pdbx_description
1 polymer ?
#
loop_
_entity_poly.entity_id
_entity_poly.type
_entity_poly.pdbx_seq_one_letter_code
_entity_poly.pdbx_strand_id
1 'polypeptide(L)'
;MPTRQRIDSLHIDKLKGLEELDISFEDKNITAIFGENGCGKSTILHALACFYHAEDDDVETNYFTRFFKKVGGSAWTGSKMEAIFTVEGTSLHITYEKAADRWKPRINKRIKRNTYYIGIDSCVPSIEKETVTKTSYSMNTAGNVENKDLIIRDVSEIMGRRYEDYLNQHCGKREYKKVNVQGGIQYTSLSMGAGEQRIFTILDKIYSVPEYSLILIDELDLTLHTTALLRLLDIMVSVARKRNLQIVFTTHREEIASRTDINIRHIWKPANQNRSFCLNQTNPMCMYRLNGTIQKDYEVYVEDDLAEAIVNSVLRKEGILNYVKVICFGDAANAFSLAAGLHIQDQLSEKKLIVIDGDVYRTDEDKSEIMKKRYSGSEAGKDAIRTTAISRIKQFNLPNNEHPEHYLWSLLKTKQGTLAEFANRISQNASDQHHYIYEIWKLQGESRQVFLKELIEILETDPEWDNYVSEVKIWAQKSREIIGV
;
A
#
# COMPACT_ATOMS: atom_id res chain seq x y z
N MET A 1 16.53 29.44 -22.02
CA MET A 1 15.75 28.21 -21.85
C MET A 1 16.13 27.61 -20.51
N PRO A 2 15.20 27.02 -19.74
CA PRO A 2 15.58 26.40 -18.48
C PRO A 2 16.52 25.22 -18.70
N THR A 3 17.48 25.05 -17.80
CA THR A 3 18.54 24.03 -17.90
C THR A 3 17.93 22.64 -17.73
N ARG A 4 18.18 21.74 -18.70
CA ARG A 4 17.72 20.35 -18.61
C ARG A 4 18.48 19.62 -17.52
N GLN A 5 17.79 19.25 -16.44
CA GLN A 5 18.44 18.63 -15.29
C GLN A 5 17.49 17.79 -14.45
N ARG A 6 18.08 16.82 -13.74
CA ARG A 6 17.40 15.98 -12.76
C ARG A 6 18.38 15.52 -11.67
N ILE A 7 17.86 15.13 -10.52
CA ILE A 7 18.59 14.30 -9.57
C ILE A 7 18.32 12.83 -9.88
N ASP A 8 19.37 12.02 -9.93
CA ASP A 8 19.27 10.61 -10.28
C ASP A 8 19.35 9.73 -9.04
N SER A 9 20.22 10.03 -8.09
CA SER A 9 20.34 9.28 -6.84
C SER A 9 20.87 10.13 -5.69
N LEU A 10 20.64 9.63 -4.48
CA LEU A 10 21.11 10.19 -3.23
C LEU A 10 21.60 9.05 -2.33
N HIS A 11 22.85 9.13 -1.91
CA HIS A 11 23.42 8.35 -0.83
C HIS A 11 23.55 9.22 0.41
N ILE A 12 23.09 8.74 1.56
CA ILE A 12 23.21 9.41 2.86
C ILE A 12 24.08 8.57 3.75
N ASP A 13 25.36 8.96 3.93
CA ASP A 13 26.22 8.34 4.94
C ASP A 13 25.61 8.56 6.34
N LYS A 14 25.27 9.82 6.64
CA LYS A 14 24.64 10.20 7.90
C LYS A 14 23.88 11.51 7.79
N LEU A 15 22.59 11.51 8.17
CA LEU A 15 21.79 12.72 8.32
C LEU A 15 20.64 12.49 9.30
N LYS A 16 20.64 13.18 10.45
CA LYS A 16 19.67 12.93 11.53
C LYS A 16 19.63 11.45 11.90
N GLY A 17 18.47 10.82 11.80
CA GLY A 17 18.26 9.40 12.04
C GLY A 17 18.52 8.47 10.84
N LEU A 18 18.93 9.03 9.68
CA LEU A 18 19.26 8.24 8.50
C LEU A 18 20.76 7.92 8.50
N GLU A 19 21.11 6.67 8.27
CA GLU A 19 22.50 6.18 8.14
C GLU A 19 22.56 5.15 7.02
N GLU A 20 23.58 5.25 6.14
CA GLU A 20 23.89 4.33 5.06
C GLU A 20 22.67 4.05 4.13
N LEU A 21 21.98 5.13 3.73
CA LEU A 21 20.77 5.03 2.90
C LEU A 21 21.09 5.37 1.43
N ASP A 22 20.73 4.46 0.53
CA ASP A 22 20.75 4.67 -0.92
C ASP A 22 19.34 4.82 -1.45
N ILE A 23 19.08 5.85 -2.25
CA ILE A 23 17.79 6.10 -2.90
C ILE A 23 17.98 6.57 -4.34
N SER A 24 17.28 5.93 -5.30
CA SER A 24 17.29 6.29 -6.71
C SER A 24 16.00 7.02 -7.09
N PHE A 25 16.11 8.05 -7.93
CA PHE A 25 15.01 8.83 -8.52
C PHE A 25 14.92 8.65 -10.04
N GLU A 26 15.68 7.69 -10.59
CA GLU A 26 15.69 7.38 -12.02
C GLU A 26 14.35 6.82 -12.51
N ASP A 27 14.25 6.62 -13.82
CA ASP A 27 13.16 6.02 -14.61
C ASP A 27 11.91 6.90 -14.77
N LYS A 28 11.36 7.48 -13.71
CA LYS A 28 10.11 8.25 -13.77
C LYS A 28 10.30 9.69 -13.30
N ASN A 29 9.40 10.56 -13.75
CA ASN A 29 9.39 11.96 -13.34
C ASN A 29 8.90 12.16 -11.89
N ILE A 30 8.16 11.19 -11.36
CA ILE A 30 7.56 11.26 -10.03
C ILE A 30 8.07 10.12 -9.17
N THR A 31 8.43 10.43 -7.93
CA THR A 31 8.85 9.46 -6.91
C THR A 31 7.99 9.62 -5.65
N ALA A 32 7.34 8.55 -5.24
CA ALA A 32 6.63 8.45 -3.97
C ALA A 32 7.53 7.78 -2.91
N ILE A 33 7.72 8.44 -1.77
CA ILE A 33 8.49 7.92 -0.64
C ILE A 33 7.54 7.45 0.44
N PHE A 34 7.57 6.17 0.73
CA PHE A 34 6.85 5.48 1.80
C PHE A 34 7.75 5.24 3.00
N GLY A 35 7.17 4.93 4.14
CA GLY A 35 7.87 4.48 5.34
C GLY A 35 7.14 4.88 6.61
N GLU A 36 7.50 4.27 7.74
CA GLU A 36 6.93 4.54 9.06
C GLU A 36 7.14 6.00 9.51
N ASN A 37 6.37 6.43 10.50
CA ASN A 37 6.59 7.74 11.12
C ASN A 37 7.98 7.77 11.77
N GLY A 38 8.72 8.86 11.52
CA GLY A 38 10.07 9.02 12.04
C GLY A 38 11.18 8.29 11.27
N CYS A 39 10.89 7.49 10.22
CA CYS A 39 11.91 6.83 9.40
C CYS A 39 12.77 7.79 8.54
N GLY A 40 12.43 9.09 8.48
CA GLY A 40 13.24 10.10 7.80
C GLY A 40 12.73 10.60 6.45
N LYS A 41 11.49 10.29 6.04
CA LYS A 41 10.90 10.76 4.77
C LYS A 41 11.02 12.26 4.56
N SER A 42 10.54 13.07 5.51
CA SER A 42 10.65 14.53 5.45
C SER A 42 12.10 15.00 5.50
N THR A 43 13.00 14.26 6.16
CA THR A 43 14.44 14.56 6.18
C THR A 43 15.05 14.45 4.78
N ILE A 44 14.65 13.45 3.99
CA ILE A 44 15.07 13.29 2.59
C ILE A 44 14.58 14.50 1.76
N LEU A 45 13.30 14.87 1.86
CA LEU A 45 12.76 16.03 1.15
C LEU A 45 13.49 17.33 1.54
N HIS A 46 13.77 17.53 2.83
CA HIS A 46 14.51 18.70 3.32
C HIS A 46 15.93 18.75 2.77
N ALA A 47 16.63 17.61 2.66
CA ALA A 47 17.93 17.53 2.05
C ALA A 47 17.87 17.90 0.56
N LEU A 48 16.94 17.29 -0.19
CA LEU A 48 16.73 17.58 -1.62
C LEU A 48 16.42 19.06 -1.85
N ALA A 49 15.60 19.67 -1.02
CA ALA A 49 15.27 21.09 -1.11
C ALA A 49 16.53 21.98 -0.99
N CYS A 50 17.53 21.56 -0.22
CA CYS A 50 18.73 22.33 0.05
C CYS A 50 19.87 22.09 -0.94
N PHE A 51 19.78 21.14 -1.86
CA PHE A 51 20.87 20.81 -2.78
C PHE A 51 21.11 21.87 -3.84
N TYR A 52 20.11 22.69 -4.15
CA TYR A 52 20.14 23.64 -5.23
C TYR A 52 20.21 25.08 -4.76
N HIS A 53 20.76 25.92 -5.60
CA HIS A 53 20.56 27.36 -5.58
C HIS A 53 19.43 27.69 -6.57
N ALA A 54 18.53 28.59 -6.23
CA ALA A 54 17.47 29.00 -7.15
C ALA A 54 18.08 29.53 -8.45
N GLU A 55 17.50 29.20 -9.59
CA GLU A 55 17.90 29.70 -10.90
C GLU A 55 17.36 31.11 -11.12
N ASP A 56 16.07 31.31 -10.77
CA ASP A 56 15.38 32.59 -10.89
C ASP A 56 15.44 33.36 -9.57
N ASP A 57 15.64 34.68 -9.66
CA ASP A 57 15.76 35.57 -8.50
C ASP A 57 14.45 35.63 -7.66
N ASP A 58 13.31 35.39 -8.29
CA ASP A 58 11.98 35.37 -7.62
C ASP A 58 11.72 34.08 -6.85
N VAL A 59 12.57 33.06 -7.00
CA VAL A 59 12.45 31.78 -6.33
C VAL A 59 13.28 31.76 -5.06
N GLU A 60 12.63 31.45 -3.93
CA GLU A 60 13.33 31.37 -2.65
C GLU A 60 14.32 30.19 -2.64
N THR A 61 15.60 30.48 -2.45
CA THR A 61 16.61 29.45 -2.24
C THR A 61 16.47 28.81 -0.87
N ASN A 62 16.39 27.48 -0.82
CA ASN A 62 16.33 26.75 0.44
C ASN A 62 17.72 26.54 1.03
N TYR A 63 17.92 27.06 2.22
CA TYR A 63 19.18 26.89 2.98
C TYR A 63 19.06 25.68 3.92
N PHE A 64 20.15 24.97 4.17
CA PHE A 64 20.17 23.92 5.19
C PHE A 64 19.74 24.41 6.58
N THR A 65 20.05 25.66 6.92
CA THR A 65 19.63 26.26 8.20
C THR A 65 18.11 26.44 8.33
N ARG A 66 17.35 26.38 7.23
CA ARG A 66 15.89 26.41 7.27
C ARG A 66 15.35 25.14 7.95
N PHE A 67 15.86 23.97 7.57
CA PHE A 67 15.35 22.66 8.01
C PHE A 67 16.23 21.99 9.06
N PHE A 68 17.52 22.32 9.11
CA PHE A 68 18.52 21.75 10.00
C PHE A 68 19.03 22.82 10.97
N LYS A 69 18.11 23.34 11.79
CA LYS A 69 18.42 24.38 12.78
C LYS A 69 19.32 23.83 13.88
N LYS A 70 20.28 24.64 14.33
CA LYS A 70 21.12 24.31 15.47
C LYS A 70 20.35 24.61 16.76
N VAL A 71 19.91 23.58 17.49
CA VAL A 71 19.19 23.69 18.75
C VAL A 71 19.76 22.68 19.74
N GLY A 72 20.19 23.14 20.91
CA GLY A 72 20.73 22.27 21.95
C GLY A 72 21.91 21.42 21.45
N GLY A 73 21.88 20.11 21.66
CA GLY A 73 22.91 19.16 21.20
C GLY A 73 22.90 18.86 19.69
N SER A 74 21.93 19.37 18.91
CA SER A 74 21.78 19.03 17.48
C SER A 74 22.59 19.99 16.59
N ALA A 75 23.90 19.82 16.56
CA ALA A 75 24.80 20.62 15.69
C ALA A 75 24.86 20.13 14.24
N TRP A 76 24.32 18.94 13.94
CA TRP A 76 24.37 18.24 12.64
C TRP A 76 25.78 18.05 12.10
N THR A 77 26.83 18.24 12.90
CA THR A 77 28.23 17.98 12.55
C THR A 77 28.43 16.49 12.32
N GLY A 78 29.16 16.14 11.28
CA GLY A 78 29.33 14.76 10.82
C GLY A 78 28.26 14.29 9.83
N SER A 79 27.28 15.14 9.50
CA SER A 79 26.38 14.82 8.39
C SER A 79 27.12 14.84 7.06
N LYS A 80 26.87 13.80 6.24
CA LYS A 80 27.43 13.65 4.91
C LYS A 80 26.46 12.96 3.98
N MET A 81 26.35 13.46 2.76
CA MET A 81 25.46 12.96 1.71
C MET A 81 26.15 13.11 0.36
N GLU A 82 25.92 12.20 -0.56
CA GLU A 82 26.40 12.25 -1.92
C GLU A 82 25.22 12.15 -2.88
N ALA A 83 25.14 13.05 -3.84
CA ALA A 83 24.07 13.06 -4.82
C ALA A 83 24.63 13.05 -6.25
N ILE A 84 23.95 12.29 -7.11
CA ILE A 84 24.25 12.22 -8.54
C ILE A 84 23.15 12.98 -9.28
N PHE A 85 23.58 13.83 -10.18
CA PHE A 85 22.71 14.68 -11.01
C PHE A 85 23.06 14.49 -12.47
N THR A 86 22.06 14.51 -13.34
CA THR A 86 22.26 14.71 -14.77
C THR A 86 21.91 16.15 -15.11
N VAL A 87 22.88 16.89 -15.67
CA VAL A 87 22.72 18.27 -16.13
C VAL A 87 23.20 18.35 -17.59
N GLU A 88 22.31 18.76 -18.52
CA GLU A 88 22.55 18.80 -19.96
C GLU A 88 23.21 17.49 -20.49
N GLY A 89 22.74 16.34 -19.98
CA GLY A 89 23.27 15.02 -20.35
C GLY A 89 24.60 14.63 -19.68
N THR A 90 25.17 15.48 -18.85
CA THR A 90 26.41 15.19 -18.11
C THR A 90 26.10 14.79 -16.69
N SER A 91 26.69 13.68 -16.22
CA SER A 91 26.56 13.22 -14.84
C SER A 91 27.51 14.01 -13.93
N LEU A 92 26.96 14.55 -12.84
CA LEU A 92 27.70 15.30 -11.83
C LEU A 92 27.52 14.63 -10.46
N HIS A 93 28.66 14.42 -9.76
CA HIS A 93 28.68 13.89 -8.40
C HIS A 93 29.02 15.01 -7.42
N ILE A 94 28.16 15.24 -6.44
CA ILE A 94 28.34 16.30 -5.46
C ILE A 94 28.17 15.74 -4.04
N THR A 95 29.19 16.01 -3.22
CA THR A 95 29.13 15.67 -1.78
C THR A 95 28.66 16.88 -0.98
N TYR A 96 27.64 16.69 -0.17
CA TYR A 96 27.11 17.67 0.78
C TYR A 96 27.50 17.25 2.19
N GLU A 97 28.30 18.06 2.87
CA GLU A 97 28.80 17.70 4.21
C GLU A 97 28.75 18.86 5.20
N LYS A 98 28.67 18.51 6.47
CA LYS A 98 28.85 19.43 7.59
C LYS A 98 29.93 18.90 8.52
N ALA A 99 31.20 19.06 8.10
CA ALA A 99 32.34 18.58 8.88
C ALA A 99 32.62 19.47 10.14
N ALA A 100 32.26 20.74 10.07
CA ALA A 100 32.43 21.71 11.17
C ALA A 100 31.17 22.60 11.28
N ASP A 101 31.35 23.92 11.32
CA ASP A 101 30.22 24.87 11.54
C ASP A 101 29.32 25.08 10.32
N ARG A 102 29.79 24.87 9.13
CA ARG A 102 29.10 25.23 7.89
C ARG A 102 28.94 24.05 6.96
N TRP A 103 27.80 24.03 6.27
CA TRP A 103 27.55 23.10 5.17
C TRP A 103 28.38 23.41 3.93
N LYS A 104 28.89 22.38 3.26
CA LYS A 104 29.56 22.42 1.97
C LYS A 104 28.79 21.58 0.95
N PRO A 105 28.80 21.92 -0.35
CA PRO A 105 29.32 23.19 -0.89
C PRO A 105 28.48 24.39 -0.40
N ARG A 106 29.11 25.60 -0.40
CA ARG A 106 28.36 26.83 -0.13
C ARG A 106 27.30 27.05 -1.22
N ILE A 107 26.24 27.78 -0.90
CA ILE A 107 25.06 27.95 -1.77
C ILE A 107 25.46 28.45 -3.19
N ASN A 108 26.36 29.39 -3.31
CA ASN A 108 26.83 29.93 -4.58
C ASN A 108 27.66 28.95 -5.45
N LYS A 109 28.01 27.79 -4.89
CA LYS A 109 28.73 26.70 -5.60
C LYS A 109 27.83 25.49 -5.87
N ARG A 110 26.55 25.59 -5.56
CA ARG A 110 25.57 24.54 -5.84
C ARG A 110 25.01 24.66 -7.25
N ILE A 111 24.48 23.56 -7.77
CA ILE A 111 23.77 23.57 -9.06
C ILE A 111 22.58 24.55 -8.96
N LYS A 112 22.38 25.33 -10.01
CA LYS A 112 21.22 26.20 -10.13
C LYS A 112 20.03 25.41 -10.61
N ARG A 113 18.95 25.42 -9.84
CA ARG A 113 17.67 24.81 -10.21
C ARG A 113 16.55 25.38 -9.35
N ASN A 114 15.44 25.71 -9.97
CA ASN A 114 14.24 26.10 -9.24
C ASN A 114 13.67 24.91 -8.48
N THR A 115 13.61 25.03 -7.17
CA THR A 115 13.19 23.96 -6.26
C THR A 115 12.13 24.49 -5.31
N TYR A 116 10.97 23.86 -5.33
CA TYR A 116 9.80 24.24 -4.56
C TYR A 116 9.48 23.19 -3.51
N TYR A 117 9.32 23.62 -2.26
CA TYR A 117 8.94 22.74 -1.16
C TYR A 117 7.54 23.10 -0.66
N ILE A 118 6.63 22.15 -0.74
CA ILE A 118 5.26 22.22 -0.23
C ILE A 118 5.20 21.37 1.03
N GLY A 119 5.29 22.02 2.19
CA GLY A 119 5.29 21.36 3.49
C GLY A 119 3.88 21.10 4.04
N ILE A 120 3.85 20.47 5.21
CA ILE A 120 2.61 20.16 5.96
C ILE A 120 1.87 21.44 6.35
N ASP A 121 2.57 22.57 6.51
CA ASP A 121 1.95 23.86 6.78
C ASP A 121 0.93 24.29 5.70
N SER A 122 1.08 23.80 4.47
CA SER A 122 0.10 24.03 3.39
C SER A 122 -1.22 23.29 3.59
N CYS A 123 -1.27 22.31 4.50
CA CYS A 123 -2.48 21.58 4.87
C CYS A 123 -3.34 22.31 5.93
N VAL A 124 -2.77 23.30 6.59
CA VAL A 124 -3.50 24.12 7.57
C VAL A 124 -4.37 25.13 6.82
N PRO A 125 -5.69 25.12 7.01
CA PRO A 125 -6.60 26.05 6.36
C PRO A 125 -6.25 27.52 6.65
N SER A 126 -6.53 28.39 5.69
CA SER A 126 -6.24 29.83 5.83
C SER A 126 -6.94 30.44 7.06
N ILE A 127 -8.13 29.96 7.40
CA ILE A 127 -8.88 30.43 8.58
C ILE A 127 -8.15 30.10 9.89
N GLU A 128 -7.49 28.97 10.00
CA GLU A 128 -6.74 28.58 11.20
C GLU A 128 -5.39 29.31 11.33
N LYS A 129 -4.86 29.81 10.21
CA LYS A 129 -3.67 30.68 10.19
C LYS A 129 -3.99 32.13 10.53
N GLU A 130 -5.28 32.48 10.57
CA GLU A 130 -5.72 33.83 10.81
C GLU A 130 -5.61 34.18 12.31
N THR A 131 -4.76 35.14 12.60
CA THR A 131 -4.49 35.60 13.99
C THR A 131 -5.26 36.88 14.38
N VAL A 132 -5.93 37.48 13.38
CA VAL A 132 -6.61 38.78 13.61
C VAL A 132 -8.12 38.55 13.61
N THR A 133 -8.77 38.91 14.71
CA THR A 133 -10.23 38.89 14.83
C THR A 133 -10.82 40.09 14.06
N LYS A 134 -10.95 39.99 12.76
CA LYS A 134 -11.62 40.94 11.89
C LYS A 134 -12.99 40.41 11.50
N THR A 135 -14.01 41.26 11.62
CA THR A 135 -15.38 40.94 11.22
C THR A 135 -15.58 41.07 9.68
N SER A 136 -14.70 41.83 9.03
CA SER A 136 -14.75 42.03 7.57
C SER A 136 -13.36 42.23 6.98
N TYR A 137 -13.19 41.76 5.75
CA TYR A 137 -11.97 41.88 4.95
C TYR A 137 -12.26 42.67 3.70
N SER A 138 -11.52 43.77 3.49
CA SER A 138 -11.50 44.45 2.19
C SER A 138 -10.47 43.75 1.31
N MET A 139 -10.94 43.06 0.28
CA MET A 139 -10.07 42.28 -0.60
C MET A 139 -9.99 42.94 -1.99
N ASN A 140 -8.78 43.10 -2.47
CA ASN A 140 -8.49 43.59 -3.80
C ASN A 140 -8.10 42.38 -4.71
N THR A 141 -8.64 42.33 -5.93
CA THR A 141 -8.27 41.27 -6.88
C THR A 141 -6.84 41.50 -7.34
N ALA A 142 -6.00 40.48 -7.21
CA ALA A 142 -4.68 40.43 -7.86
C ALA A 142 -4.86 40.14 -9.36
N GLY A 143 -3.80 40.34 -10.12
CA GLY A 143 -3.80 40.08 -11.57
C GLY A 143 -4.24 38.66 -11.97
N ASN A 144 -4.30 38.40 -13.24
CA ASN A 144 -4.72 37.09 -13.77
C ASN A 144 -3.84 35.96 -13.23
N VAL A 145 -4.50 34.85 -12.83
CA VAL A 145 -3.81 33.61 -12.51
C VAL A 145 -3.38 32.94 -13.82
N GLU A 146 -2.09 32.63 -13.93
CA GLU A 146 -1.59 31.86 -15.05
C GLU A 146 -2.22 30.47 -15.10
N ASN A 147 -2.49 29.97 -16.32
CA ASN A 147 -3.09 28.65 -16.54
C ASN A 147 -4.44 28.42 -15.82
N LYS A 148 -5.16 29.48 -15.50
CA LYS A 148 -6.42 29.47 -14.77
C LYS A 148 -7.42 28.43 -15.26
N ASP A 149 -7.63 28.37 -16.59
CA ASP A 149 -8.61 27.46 -17.21
C ASP A 149 -8.22 25.98 -17.02
N LEU A 150 -6.91 25.68 -17.06
CA LEU A 150 -6.41 24.33 -16.76
C LEU A 150 -6.64 23.97 -15.28
N ILE A 151 -6.36 24.90 -14.39
CA ILE A 151 -6.54 24.70 -12.94
C ILE A 151 -8.03 24.49 -12.62
N ILE A 152 -8.93 25.30 -13.19
CA ILE A 152 -10.38 25.18 -13.00
C ILE A 152 -10.88 23.82 -13.49
N ARG A 153 -10.46 23.39 -14.68
CA ARG A 153 -10.81 22.09 -15.25
C ARG A 153 -10.40 20.96 -14.31
N ASP A 154 -9.13 20.96 -13.89
CA ASP A 154 -8.55 19.87 -13.13
C ASP A 154 -9.06 19.84 -11.68
N VAL A 155 -9.25 21.00 -11.04
CA VAL A 155 -9.91 21.05 -9.71
C VAL A 155 -11.33 20.51 -9.82
N SER A 156 -12.07 20.87 -10.87
CA SER A 156 -13.43 20.37 -11.08
C SER A 156 -13.48 18.86 -11.20
N GLU A 157 -12.53 18.27 -11.95
CA GLU A 157 -12.39 16.82 -12.09
C GLU A 157 -12.03 16.14 -10.79
N ILE A 158 -11.03 16.67 -10.06
CA ILE A 158 -10.57 16.09 -8.78
C ILE A 158 -11.69 16.13 -7.74
N MET A 159 -12.35 17.28 -7.60
CA MET A 159 -13.36 17.50 -6.55
C MET A 159 -14.74 16.95 -6.93
N GLY A 160 -14.96 16.55 -8.18
CA GLY A 160 -16.28 16.14 -8.68
C GLY A 160 -17.33 17.25 -8.60
N ARG A 161 -16.90 18.52 -8.70
CA ARG A 161 -17.72 19.73 -8.53
C ARG A 161 -17.28 20.77 -9.55
N ARG A 162 -18.22 21.41 -10.26
CA ARG A 162 -17.90 22.39 -11.28
C ARG A 162 -17.50 23.74 -10.67
N TYR A 163 -16.27 24.13 -10.94
CA TYR A 163 -15.74 25.47 -10.68
C TYR A 163 -15.87 26.29 -11.97
N GLU A 164 -16.24 27.58 -11.83
CA GLU A 164 -16.49 28.50 -12.95
C GLU A 164 -15.44 29.60 -13.02
N ASP A 165 -14.84 29.94 -11.87
CA ASP A 165 -13.82 30.97 -11.79
C ASP A 165 -12.87 30.73 -10.62
N TYR A 166 -11.63 31.23 -10.77
CA TYR A 166 -10.57 31.16 -9.79
C TYR A 166 -9.71 32.42 -9.85
N LEU A 167 -9.54 33.12 -8.76
CA LEU A 167 -8.81 34.37 -8.65
C LEU A 167 -7.97 34.40 -7.39
N ASN A 168 -6.82 35.10 -7.44
CA ASN A 168 -6.08 35.50 -6.25
C ASN A 168 -6.56 36.87 -5.79
N GLN A 169 -6.78 37.02 -4.49
CA GLN A 169 -7.17 38.27 -3.83
C GLN A 169 -6.17 38.61 -2.72
N HIS A 170 -5.92 39.88 -2.51
CA HIS A 170 -5.04 40.37 -1.45
C HIS A 170 -5.82 41.19 -0.39
N CYS A 171 -5.47 40.95 0.87
CA CYS A 171 -5.81 41.81 1.98
C CYS A 171 -4.52 42.19 2.69
N GLY A 172 -4.04 43.42 2.45
CA GLY A 172 -2.71 43.84 2.86
C GLY A 172 -1.62 43.02 2.22
N LYS A 173 -0.75 42.39 3.02
CA LYS A 173 0.34 41.50 2.56
C LYS A 173 -0.07 40.04 2.37
N ARG A 174 -1.31 39.67 2.68
CA ARG A 174 -1.79 38.30 2.63
C ARG A 174 -2.56 38.04 1.35
N GLU A 175 -2.33 36.88 0.78
CA GLU A 175 -3.00 36.38 -0.41
C GLU A 175 -4.05 35.36 -0.02
N TYR A 176 -5.24 35.46 -0.63
CA TYR A 176 -6.36 34.54 -0.48
C TYR A 176 -6.83 34.09 -1.86
N LYS A 177 -7.19 32.83 -1.97
CA LYS A 177 -7.80 32.29 -3.18
C LYS A 177 -9.31 32.51 -3.14
N LYS A 178 -9.90 32.98 -4.25
CA LYS A 178 -11.35 33.11 -4.42
C LYS A 178 -11.80 32.19 -5.53
N VAL A 179 -12.88 31.49 -5.29
CA VAL A 179 -13.52 30.63 -6.31
C VAL A 179 -14.98 30.99 -6.49
N ASN A 180 -15.45 30.79 -7.73
CA ASN A 180 -16.85 30.74 -8.07
C ASN A 180 -17.18 29.29 -8.46
N VAL A 181 -18.25 28.77 -7.92
CA VAL A 181 -18.74 27.42 -8.24
C VAL A 181 -20.14 27.49 -8.83
N GLN A 182 -20.51 26.44 -9.53
CA GLN A 182 -21.83 26.32 -10.16
C GLN A 182 -22.94 26.66 -9.17
N GLY A 183 -23.91 27.45 -9.62
CA GLY A 183 -25.01 27.96 -8.79
C GLY A 183 -24.74 29.33 -8.18
N GLY A 184 -23.69 30.05 -8.61
CA GLY A 184 -23.37 31.43 -8.21
C GLY A 184 -22.77 31.56 -6.82
N ILE A 185 -22.35 30.44 -6.21
CA ILE A 185 -21.73 30.45 -4.88
C ILE A 185 -20.28 30.92 -5.01
N GLN A 186 -19.92 31.94 -4.24
CA GLN A 186 -18.56 32.49 -4.19
C GLN A 186 -18.02 32.42 -2.79
N TYR A 187 -16.76 32.01 -2.64
CA TYR A 187 -16.07 32.01 -1.35
C TYR A 187 -14.55 32.08 -1.55
N THR A 188 -13.87 32.34 -0.44
CA THR A 188 -12.40 32.46 -0.44
C THR A 188 -11.77 31.31 0.34
N SER A 189 -10.44 31.25 0.31
CA SER A 189 -9.67 30.27 1.11
C SER A 189 -9.94 30.34 2.62
N LEU A 190 -10.55 31.41 3.14
CA LEU A 190 -11.03 31.47 4.53
C LEU A 190 -12.23 30.54 4.79
N SER A 191 -12.97 30.16 3.75
CA SER A 191 -14.13 29.26 3.84
C SER A 191 -13.95 27.94 3.08
N MET A 192 -12.79 27.75 2.44
CA MET A 192 -12.44 26.50 1.78
C MET A 192 -12.00 25.45 2.78
N GLY A 193 -12.37 24.18 2.53
CA GLY A 193 -11.80 23.07 3.27
C GLY A 193 -10.29 22.90 3.00
N ALA A 194 -9.57 22.31 3.95
CA ALA A 194 -8.12 22.09 3.85
C ALA A 194 -7.69 21.35 2.58
N GLY A 195 -8.42 20.28 2.22
CA GLY A 195 -8.14 19.49 1.02
C GLY A 195 -8.32 20.30 -0.27
N GLU A 196 -9.38 21.10 -0.35
CA GLU A 196 -9.63 21.99 -1.48
C GLU A 196 -8.48 23.01 -1.66
N GLN A 197 -8.08 23.69 -0.56
CA GLN A 197 -6.94 24.63 -0.60
C GLN A 197 -5.65 23.97 -1.03
N ARG A 198 -5.41 22.75 -0.57
CA ARG A 198 -4.22 21.99 -0.91
C ARG A 198 -4.17 21.62 -2.40
N ILE A 199 -5.29 21.18 -2.97
CA ILE A 199 -5.40 20.87 -4.42
C ILE A 199 -5.07 22.12 -5.24
N PHE A 200 -5.68 23.26 -4.94
CA PHE A 200 -5.37 24.52 -5.60
C PHE A 200 -3.88 24.88 -5.48
N THR A 201 -3.30 24.73 -4.29
CA THR A 201 -1.88 25.04 -4.05
C THR A 201 -0.94 24.16 -4.88
N ILE A 202 -1.24 22.87 -5.01
CA ILE A 202 -0.42 21.94 -5.79
C ILE A 202 -0.59 22.22 -7.28
N LEU A 203 -1.83 22.40 -7.77
CA LEU A 203 -2.08 22.67 -9.18
C LEU A 203 -1.50 24.02 -9.63
N ASP A 204 -1.68 25.09 -8.84
CA ASP A 204 -1.01 26.36 -9.10
C ASP A 204 0.48 26.16 -9.30
N LYS A 205 1.12 25.38 -8.40
CA LYS A 205 2.56 25.19 -8.46
C LYS A 205 2.99 24.39 -9.68
N ILE A 206 2.36 23.24 -9.98
CA ILE A 206 2.76 22.40 -11.12
C ILE A 206 2.52 23.08 -12.47
N TYR A 207 1.58 24.03 -12.55
CA TYR A 207 1.30 24.78 -13.78
C TYR A 207 2.13 26.05 -13.93
N SER A 208 2.58 26.70 -12.85
CA SER A 208 3.29 27.98 -12.90
C SER A 208 4.82 27.84 -12.95
N VAL A 209 5.40 26.76 -12.38
CA VAL A 209 6.86 26.63 -12.29
C VAL A 209 7.50 26.42 -13.67
N PRO A 210 8.75 26.86 -13.91
CA PRO A 210 9.49 26.56 -15.13
C PRO A 210 9.68 25.06 -15.37
N GLU A 211 9.91 24.67 -16.64
CA GLU A 211 10.29 23.30 -16.97
C GLU A 211 11.56 22.87 -16.23
N TYR A 212 11.73 21.57 -16.02
CA TYR A 212 12.85 20.95 -15.28
C TYR A 212 12.93 21.34 -13.80
N SER A 213 11.98 22.09 -13.26
CA SER A 213 11.91 22.37 -11.82
C SER A 213 11.76 21.10 -10.98
N LEU A 214 12.23 21.18 -9.73
CA LEU A 214 12.01 20.15 -8.71
C LEU A 214 10.89 20.59 -7.77
N ILE A 215 9.86 19.75 -7.61
CA ILE A 215 8.77 19.97 -6.66
C ILE A 215 8.82 18.88 -5.60
N LEU A 216 8.85 19.30 -4.34
CA LEU A 216 8.91 18.44 -3.17
C LEU A 216 7.63 18.64 -2.35
N ILE A 217 6.89 17.57 -2.10
CA ILE A 217 5.60 17.64 -1.39
C ILE A 217 5.64 16.71 -0.19
N ASP A 218 5.56 17.26 1.01
CA ASP A 218 5.51 16.47 2.23
C ASP A 218 4.05 16.07 2.53
N GLU A 219 3.80 14.78 2.74
CA GLU A 219 2.49 14.17 3.00
C GLU A 219 1.42 14.58 1.98
N LEU A 220 1.61 14.17 0.71
CA LEU A 220 0.69 14.49 -0.40
C LEU A 220 -0.76 14.15 -0.08
N ASP A 221 -0.98 13.06 0.62
CA ASP A 221 -2.30 12.49 0.96
C ASP A 221 -3.00 13.19 2.14
N LEU A 222 -2.30 14.03 2.89
CA LEU A 222 -2.90 14.70 4.04
C LEU A 222 -4.06 15.60 3.59
N THR A 223 -5.20 15.47 4.24
CA THR A 223 -6.47 16.19 3.97
C THR A 223 -7.23 15.77 2.69
N LEU A 224 -6.74 14.77 1.93
CA LEU A 224 -7.36 14.30 0.70
C LEU A 224 -8.03 12.95 0.87
N HIS A 225 -9.25 12.81 0.32
CA HIS A 225 -9.88 11.50 0.12
C HIS A 225 -9.16 10.72 -0.97
N THR A 226 -9.18 9.38 -0.88
CA THR A 226 -8.50 8.47 -1.83
C THR A 226 -8.81 8.81 -3.28
N THR A 227 -10.09 8.99 -3.65
CA THR A 227 -10.48 9.31 -5.03
C THR A 227 -9.88 10.63 -5.52
N ALA A 228 -9.89 11.67 -4.69
CA ALA A 228 -9.31 12.97 -5.03
C ALA A 228 -7.79 12.89 -5.15
N LEU A 229 -7.14 12.15 -4.26
CA LEU A 229 -5.70 11.90 -4.29
C LEU A 229 -5.26 11.19 -5.58
N LEU A 230 -5.97 10.13 -5.98
CA LEU A 230 -5.64 9.37 -7.19
C LEU A 230 -5.81 10.23 -8.45
N ARG A 231 -6.91 10.98 -8.57
CA ARG A 231 -7.13 11.93 -9.69
C ARG A 231 -6.06 13.02 -9.73
N LEU A 232 -5.72 13.60 -8.58
CA LEU A 232 -4.63 14.58 -8.49
C LEU A 232 -3.31 13.97 -8.98
N LEU A 233 -2.99 12.74 -8.59
CA LEU A 233 -1.78 12.06 -8.99
C LEU A 233 -1.75 11.78 -10.49
N ASP A 234 -2.87 11.41 -11.12
CA ASP A 234 -2.97 11.22 -12.57
C ASP A 234 -2.64 12.52 -13.34
N ILE A 235 -3.17 13.64 -12.86
CA ILE A 235 -2.89 14.96 -13.43
C ILE A 235 -1.41 15.32 -13.21
N MET A 236 -0.89 15.11 -12.00
CA MET A 236 0.53 15.35 -11.71
C MET A 236 1.47 14.57 -12.63
N VAL A 237 1.18 13.28 -12.89
CA VAL A 237 1.96 12.44 -13.81
C VAL A 237 1.92 13.00 -15.23
N SER A 238 0.74 13.37 -15.72
CA SER A 238 0.57 13.95 -17.06
C SER A 238 1.34 15.26 -17.21
N VAL A 239 1.19 16.18 -16.25
CA VAL A 239 1.86 17.50 -16.28
C VAL A 239 3.38 17.36 -16.09
N ALA A 240 3.84 16.53 -15.16
CA ALA A 240 5.26 16.31 -14.93
C ALA A 240 5.96 15.76 -16.17
N ARG A 241 5.32 14.82 -16.88
CA ARG A 241 5.85 14.29 -18.14
C ARG A 241 5.89 15.36 -19.24
N LYS A 242 4.81 16.13 -19.40
CA LYS A 242 4.71 17.17 -20.45
C LYS A 242 5.71 18.31 -20.24
N ARG A 243 5.95 18.71 -18.99
CA ARG A 243 6.79 19.86 -18.63
C ARG A 243 8.16 19.45 -18.08
N ASN A 244 8.52 18.18 -18.15
CA ASN A 244 9.79 17.64 -17.64
C ASN A 244 10.04 17.99 -16.16
N LEU A 245 8.98 18.12 -15.35
CA LEU A 245 9.12 18.39 -13.92
C LEU A 245 9.59 17.11 -13.21
N GLN A 246 10.39 17.27 -12.18
CA GLN A 246 10.69 16.19 -11.25
C GLN A 246 9.94 16.43 -9.95
N ILE A 247 9.11 15.47 -9.53
CA ILE A 247 8.29 15.60 -8.34
C ILE A 247 8.65 14.48 -7.37
N VAL A 248 8.95 14.81 -6.14
CA VAL A 248 9.18 13.84 -5.07
C VAL A 248 8.20 14.15 -3.93
N PHE A 249 7.44 13.17 -3.51
CA PHE A 249 6.48 13.35 -2.42
C PHE A 249 6.52 12.21 -1.42
N THR A 250 6.09 12.49 -0.19
CA THR A 250 5.90 11.47 0.85
C THR A 250 4.43 11.11 0.97
N THR A 251 4.14 9.86 1.33
CA THR A 251 2.77 9.36 1.51
C THR A 251 2.75 8.13 2.41
N HIS A 252 1.59 7.88 3.00
CA HIS A 252 1.25 6.67 3.74
C HIS A 252 0.12 5.86 3.05
N ARG A 253 -0.37 6.30 1.89
CA ARG A 253 -1.52 5.71 1.21
C ARG A 253 -1.14 4.48 0.40
N GLU A 254 -1.71 3.35 0.81
CA GLU A 254 -1.49 2.04 0.21
C GLU A 254 -1.90 1.99 -1.27
N GLU A 255 -2.96 2.71 -1.62
CA GLU A 255 -3.51 2.74 -2.98
C GLU A 255 -2.49 3.28 -4.02
N ILE A 256 -1.50 4.04 -3.57
CA ILE A 256 -0.41 4.54 -4.43
C ILE A 256 0.68 3.48 -4.64
N ALA A 257 0.81 2.52 -3.73
CA ALA A 257 1.91 1.54 -3.73
C ALA A 257 1.91 0.62 -4.96
N SER A 258 0.74 0.40 -5.58
CA SER A 258 0.58 -0.46 -6.76
C SER A 258 0.79 0.28 -8.10
N ARG A 259 1.07 1.59 -8.07
CA ARG A 259 1.25 2.37 -9.31
C ARG A 259 2.56 2.02 -10.01
N THR A 260 2.47 1.84 -11.33
CA THR A 260 3.63 1.50 -12.19
C THR A 260 4.17 2.69 -12.99
N ASP A 261 3.47 3.81 -13.01
CA ASP A 261 3.80 5.03 -13.74
C ASP A 261 4.64 6.03 -12.95
N ILE A 262 4.89 5.75 -11.67
CA ILE A 262 5.77 6.50 -10.77
C ILE A 262 6.80 5.58 -10.12
N ASN A 263 7.87 6.15 -9.57
CA ASN A 263 8.81 5.40 -8.73
C ASN A 263 8.23 5.23 -7.33
N ILE A 264 8.28 4.03 -6.81
CA ILE A 264 7.97 3.72 -5.42
C ILE A 264 9.28 3.51 -4.67
N ARG A 265 9.46 4.21 -3.55
CA ARG A 265 10.62 4.09 -2.65
C ARG A 265 10.14 3.91 -1.23
N HIS A 266 10.39 2.76 -0.63
CA HIS A 266 9.97 2.47 0.73
C HIS A 266 11.18 2.54 1.67
N ILE A 267 11.18 3.51 2.56
CA ILE A 267 12.22 3.70 3.57
C ILE A 267 11.92 2.87 4.79
N TRP A 268 12.86 2.02 5.15
CA TRP A 268 12.76 1.14 6.29
C TRP A 268 14.02 1.22 7.15
N LYS A 269 13.83 1.29 8.47
CA LYS A 269 14.89 1.25 9.45
C LYS A 269 14.60 0.14 10.46
N PRO A 270 15.39 -0.95 10.49
CA PRO A 270 15.24 -2.01 11.51
C PRO A 270 15.51 -1.46 12.91
N ALA A 271 14.73 -1.92 13.91
CA ALA A 271 14.88 -1.46 15.30
C ALA A 271 16.27 -1.74 15.90
N ASN A 272 16.93 -2.80 15.42
CA ASN A 272 18.22 -3.28 15.97
C ASN A 272 19.43 -2.87 15.10
N GLN A 273 19.24 -1.99 14.10
CA GLN A 273 20.30 -1.55 13.21
C GLN A 273 20.26 -0.03 13.07
N ASN A 274 21.43 0.58 12.95
CA ASN A 274 21.52 1.99 12.66
C ASN A 274 21.32 2.29 11.18
N ARG A 275 21.54 1.30 10.30
CA ARG A 275 21.41 1.42 8.86
C ARG A 275 19.96 1.59 8.43
N SER A 276 19.72 2.49 7.49
CA SER A 276 18.44 2.70 6.81
C SER A 276 18.47 2.02 5.44
N PHE A 277 17.32 1.51 4.99
CA PHE A 277 17.19 0.83 3.71
C PHE A 277 16.11 1.50 2.87
N CYS A 278 16.29 1.48 1.55
CA CYS A 278 15.29 1.90 0.59
C CYS A 278 14.95 0.72 -0.34
N LEU A 279 13.71 0.30 -0.33
CA LEU A 279 13.18 -0.70 -1.25
C LEU A 279 12.59 0.01 -2.48
N ASN A 280 12.83 -0.52 -3.68
CA ASN A 280 12.31 0.04 -4.94
C ASN A 280 10.82 -0.26 -5.18
N GLN A 281 10.21 -0.99 -4.27
CA GLN A 281 8.76 -1.29 -4.23
C GLN A 281 8.36 -1.54 -2.79
N THR A 282 7.09 -1.46 -2.48
CA THR A 282 6.58 -1.90 -1.19
C THR A 282 6.27 -3.39 -1.23
N ASN A 283 6.31 -4.04 -0.08
CA ASN A 283 5.82 -5.41 0.09
C ASN A 283 4.77 -5.44 1.22
N PRO A 284 3.97 -6.53 1.32
CA PRO A 284 2.91 -6.62 2.32
C PRO A 284 3.38 -6.40 3.76
N MET A 285 4.59 -6.83 4.12
CA MET A 285 5.15 -6.62 5.45
C MET A 285 5.46 -5.14 5.74
N CYS A 286 5.98 -4.42 4.73
CA CYS A 286 6.22 -2.99 4.84
C CYS A 286 4.91 -2.21 4.98
N MET A 287 3.86 -2.62 4.24
CA MET A 287 2.54 -1.99 4.33
C MET A 287 1.86 -2.29 5.68
N TYR A 288 2.01 -3.51 6.21
CA TYR A 288 1.54 -3.84 7.56
C TYR A 288 2.13 -2.91 8.63
N ARG A 289 3.42 -2.59 8.55
CA ARG A 289 4.06 -1.66 9.47
C ARG A 289 3.52 -0.23 9.37
N LEU A 290 3.07 0.17 8.19
CA LEU A 290 2.46 1.48 7.96
C LEU A 290 1.03 1.57 8.50
N ASN A 291 0.21 0.56 8.21
CA ASN A 291 -1.24 0.63 8.37
C ASN A 291 -1.76 -0.21 9.55
N GLY A 292 -0.90 -1.05 10.14
CA GLY A 292 -1.28 -1.99 11.19
C GLY A 292 -2.18 -3.13 10.70
N THR A 293 -2.42 -3.23 9.39
CA THR A 293 -3.22 -4.26 8.74
C THR A 293 -2.47 -4.85 7.56
N ILE A 294 -2.51 -6.19 7.43
CA ILE A 294 -2.02 -6.85 6.22
C ILE A 294 -3.19 -6.94 5.25
N GLN A 295 -3.02 -6.40 4.05
CA GLN A 295 -3.95 -6.67 2.98
C GLN A 295 -3.82 -8.14 2.60
N LYS A 296 -4.87 -8.91 2.87
CA LYS A 296 -4.91 -10.35 2.59
C LYS A 296 -5.37 -10.56 1.15
N ASP A 297 -4.44 -10.41 0.21
CA ASP A 297 -4.70 -10.57 -1.23
C ASP A 297 -4.89 -12.02 -1.64
N TYR A 298 -4.47 -12.96 -0.79
CA TYR A 298 -4.65 -14.39 -1.00
C TYR A 298 -5.89 -14.88 -0.26
N GLU A 299 -6.66 -15.73 -0.90
CA GLU A 299 -7.89 -16.28 -0.31
C GLU A 299 -7.91 -17.80 -0.46
N VAL A 300 -8.21 -18.48 0.63
CA VAL A 300 -8.52 -19.91 0.63
C VAL A 300 -9.95 -20.09 1.10
N TYR A 301 -10.73 -20.77 0.28
CA TYR A 301 -12.12 -21.09 0.56
C TYR A 301 -12.22 -22.54 0.98
N VAL A 302 -12.93 -22.83 2.08
CA VAL A 302 -13.06 -24.13 2.71
C VAL A 302 -14.52 -24.41 3.09
N GLU A 303 -14.86 -25.66 3.40
CA GLU A 303 -16.22 -26.02 3.71
C GLU A 303 -16.67 -25.51 5.08
N ASP A 304 -15.91 -25.80 6.14
CA ASP A 304 -16.32 -25.56 7.53
C ASP A 304 -15.17 -25.09 8.45
N ASP A 305 -15.43 -25.04 9.76
CA ASP A 305 -14.49 -24.61 10.79
C ASP A 305 -13.34 -25.61 11.02
N LEU A 306 -13.56 -26.90 10.78
CA LEU A 306 -12.51 -27.91 10.87
C LEU A 306 -11.52 -27.77 9.71
N ALA A 307 -12.01 -27.64 8.49
CA ALA A 307 -11.21 -27.36 7.30
C ALA A 307 -10.47 -26.04 7.43
N GLU A 308 -11.11 -24.99 8.00
CA GLU A 308 -10.46 -23.71 8.29
C GLU A 308 -9.29 -23.89 9.26
N ALA A 309 -9.47 -24.65 10.35
CA ALA A 309 -8.42 -24.89 11.33
C ALA A 309 -7.22 -25.63 10.71
N ILE A 310 -7.48 -26.64 9.86
CA ILE A 310 -6.45 -27.40 9.12
C ILE A 310 -5.66 -26.46 8.21
N VAL A 311 -6.34 -25.67 7.37
CA VAL A 311 -5.69 -24.73 6.44
C VAL A 311 -4.88 -23.69 7.22
N ASN A 312 -5.43 -23.08 8.26
CA ASN A 312 -4.74 -22.10 9.10
C ASN A 312 -3.43 -22.66 9.72
N SER A 313 -3.41 -23.94 10.05
CA SER A 313 -2.21 -24.59 10.55
C SER A 313 -1.15 -24.73 9.48
N VAL A 314 -1.50 -25.20 8.27
CA VAL A 314 -0.57 -25.28 7.13
C VAL A 314 0.00 -23.90 6.80
N LEU A 315 -0.87 -22.88 6.70
CA LEU A 315 -0.45 -21.50 6.41
C LEU A 315 0.49 -20.92 7.49
N ARG A 316 0.27 -21.30 8.75
CA ARG A 316 1.16 -20.89 9.87
C ARG A 316 2.54 -21.53 9.74
N LYS A 317 2.62 -22.82 9.44
CA LYS A 317 3.89 -23.54 9.23
C LYS A 317 4.67 -22.98 8.05
N GLU A 318 3.98 -22.62 6.98
CA GLU A 318 4.61 -22.00 5.80
C GLU A 318 4.90 -20.50 5.99
N GLY A 319 4.49 -19.90 7.11
CA GLY A 319 4.80 -18.50 7.46
C GLY A 319 3.94 -17.46 6.73
N ILE A 320 2.85 -17.86 6.04
CA ILE A 320 2.02 -16.98 5.22
C ILE A 320 0.60 -16.74 5.76
N LEU A 321 0.26 -17.22 6.95
CA LEU A 321 -1.07 -17.06 7.56
C LEU A 321 -1.56 -15.60 7.57
N ASN A 322 -0.66 -14.67 7.78
CA ASN A 322 -0.99 -13.25 7.84
C ASN A 322 -1.35 -12.64 6.48
N TYR A 323 -1.02 -13.29 5.37
CA TYR A 323 -1.26 -12.83 4.00
C TYR A 323 -2.49 -13.45 3.36
N VAL A 324 -3.06 -14.47 4.01
CA VAL A 324 -4.14 -15.28 3.47
C VAL A 324 -5.41 -15.10 4.29
N LYS A 325 -6.54 -14.89 3.62
CA LYS A 325 -7.88 -14.92 4.23
C LYS A 325 -8.48 -16.30 4.01
N VAL A 326 -8.86 -16.98 5.07
CA VAL A 326 -9.62 -18.24 4.98
C VAL A 326 -11.11 -17.94 5.16
N ILE A 327 -11.96 -18.50 4.29
CA ILE A 327 -13.38 -18.20 4.19
C ILE A 327 -14.15 -19.50 4.06
N CYS A 328 -15.08 -19.75 4.97
CA CYS A 328 -15.98 -20.91 4.89
C CYS A 328 -17.13 -20.66 3.91
N PHE A 329 -17.43 -21.63 3.03
CA PHE A 329 -18.51 -21.56 2.04
C PHE A 329 -19.65 -22.57 2.31
N GLY A 330 -19.52 -23.45 3.29
CA GLY A 330 -20.49 -24.46 3.67
C GLY A 330 -20.37 -25.75 2.85
N ASP A 331 -21.45 -26.21 2.27
CA ASP A 331 -21.56 -27.51 1.56
C ASP A 331 -20.61 -27.60 0.34
N ALA A 332 -20.00 -28.78 0.13
CA ALA A 332 -19.06 -29.06 -0.97
C ALA A 332 -19.57 -28.65 -2.35
N ALA A 333 -20.86 -28.75 -2.62
CA ALA A 333 -21.45 -28.34 -3.89
C ALA A 333 -21.36 -26.81 -4.13
N ASN A 334 -21.22 -26.01 -3.09
CA ASN A 334 -21.05 -24.55 -3.19
C ASN A 334 -19.69 -24.16 -3.77
N ALA A 335 -18.67 -25.00 -3.61
CA ALA A 335 -17.35 -24.79 -4.22
C ALA A 335 -17.44 -24.57 -5.73
N PHE A 336 -18.30 -25.32 -6.42
CA PHE A 336 -18.47 -25.25 -7.87
C PHE A 336 -19.18 -23.95 -8.31
N SER A 337 -20.19 -23.52 -7.55
CA SER A 337 -20.87 -22.23 -7.79
C SER A 337 -19.92 -21.06 -7.55
N LEU A 338 -19.13 -21.13 -6.47
CA LEU A 338 -18.12 -20.12 -6.12
C LEU A 338 -17.04 -20.02 -7.19
N ALA A 339 -16.46 -21.16 -7.61
CA ALA A 339 -15.43 -21.20 -8.65
C ALA A 339 -15.91 -20.60 -9.97
N ALA A 340 -17.13 -20.96 -10.41
CA ALA A 340 -17.74 -20.41 -11.61
C ALA A 340 -17.99 -18.90 -11.47
N GLY A 341 -18.52 -18.44 -10.33
CA GLY A 341 -18.77 -17.04 -10.05
C GLY A 341 -17.50 -16.19 -10.06
N LEU A 342 -16.45 -16.65 -9.41
CA LEU A 342 -15.14 -15.99 -9.41
C LEU A 342 -14.53 -15.91 -10.81
N HIS A 343 -14.68 -16.97 -11.61
CA HIS A 343 -14.17 -16.99 -12.99
C HIS A 343 -14.91 -15.99 -13.89
N ILE A 344 -16.24 -15.93 -13.81
CA ILE A 344 -17.07 -15.00 -14.59
C ILE A 344 -16.71 -13.52 -14.27
N GLN A 345 -16.36 -13.25 -13.02
CA GLN A 345 -15.97 -11.91 -12.57
C GLN A 345 -14.48 -11.60 -12.83
N ASP A 346 -13.76 -12.46 -13.52
CA ASP A 346 -12.31 -12.36 -13.75
C ASP A 346 -11.48 -12.23 -12.43
N GLN A 347 -12.00 -12.85 -11.38
CA GLN A 347 -11.39 -12.85 -10.05
C GLN A 347 -10.72 -14.18 -9.68
N LEU A 348 -10.89 -15.25 -10.48
CA LEU A 348 -10.30 -16.56 -10.23
C LEU A 348 -8.83 -16.56 -10.68
N SER A 349 -7.92 -16.29 -9.76
CA SER A 349 -6.48 -16.21 -10.00
C SER A 349 -5.71 -17.27 -9.21
N GLU A 350 -4.38 -17.36 -9.41
CA GLU A 350 -3.51 -18.22 -8.61
C GLU A 350 -3.42 -17.83 -7.13
N LYS A 351 -3.85 -16.61 -6.78
CA LYS A 351 -3.96 -16.15 -5.39
C LYS A 351 -5.16 -16.74 -4.65
N LYS A 352 -6.04 -17.47 -5.33
CA LYS A 352 -7.25 -18.07 -4.76
C LYS A 352 -7.22 -19.59 -4.87
N LEU A 353 -7.51 -20.26 -3.77
CA LEU A 353 -7.62 -21.70 -3.67
C LEU A 353 -8.99 -22.06 -3.11
N ILE A 354 -9.65 -23.05 -3.68
CA ILE A 354 -10.91 -23.61 -3.17
C ILE A 354 -10.61 -25.05 -2.78
N VAL A 355 -10.89 -25.42 -1.53
CA VAL A 355 -10.57 -26.74 -0.97
C VAL A 355 -11.87 -27.37 -0.47
N ILE A 356 -12.18 -28.56 -0.99
CA ILE A 356 -13.25 -29.41 -0.49
C ILE A 356 -12.68 -30.54 0.38
N ASP A 357 -13.51 -31.10 1.25
CA ASP A 357 -13.05 -32.10 2.24
C ASP A 357 -12.57 -33.42 1.64
N GLY A 358 -13.02 -33.75 0.43
CA GLY A 358 -12.52 -34.91 -0.30
C GLY A 358 -13.30 -36.19 -0.09
N ASP A 359 -14.40 -36.17 0.64
CA ASP A 359 -15.32 -37.31 0.81
C ASP A 359 -16.34 -37.42 -0.34
N VAL A 360 -16.68 -36.31 -0.99
CA VAL A 360 -17.56 -36.22 -2.15
C VAL A 360 -16.85 -35.63 -3.36
N TYR A 361 -17.40 -35.81 -4.57
CA TYR A 361 -16.87 -35.26 -5.84
C TYR A 361 -15.38 -35.59 -6.07
N ARG A 362 -15.00 -36.84 -5.87
CA ARG A 362 -13.58 -37.27 -5.88
C ARG A 362 -13.00 -37.39 -7.27
N THR A 363 -13.82 -37.81 -8.25
CA THR A 363 -13.37 -38.00 -9.64
C THR A 363 -13.59 -36.75 -10.49
N ASP A 364 -12.89 -36.64 -11.58
CA ASP A 364 -13.08 -35.56 -12.55
C ASP A 364 -14.47 -35.61 -13.19
N GLU A 365 -15.04 -36.81 -13.32
CA GLU A 365 -16.40 -37.05 -13.80
C GLU A 365 -17.41 -36.45 -12.82
N ASP A 366 -17.30 -36.75 -11.51
CA ASP A 366 -18.18 -36.20 -10.47
C ASP A 366 -18.12 -34.68 -10.46
N LYS A 367 -16.90 -34.11 -10.49
CA LYS A 367 -16.68 -32.66 -10.53
C LYS A 367 -17.30 -32.03 -11.77
N SER A 368 -17.19 -32.68 -12.92
CA SER A 368 -17.80 -32.19 -14.18
C SER A 368 -19.32 -32.26 -14.14
N GLU A 369 -19.89 -33.29 -13.56
CA GLU A 369 -21.36 -33.45 -13.44
C GLU A 369 -21.96 -32.37 -12.54
N ILE A 370 -21.39 -32.17 -11.33
CA ILE A 370 -21.89 -31.13 -10.41
C ILE A 370 -21.65 -29.73 -10.97
N MET A 371 -20.53 -29.47 -11.63
CA MET A 371 -20.26 -28.20 -12.27
C MET A 371 -21.31 -27.87 -13.35
N LYS A 372 -21.69 -28.85 -14.19
CA LYS A 372 -22.76 -28.66 -15.18
C LYS A 372 -24.12 -28.35 -14.53
N LYS A 373 -24.41 -28.94 -13.38
CA LYS A 373 -25.64 -28.65 -12.61
C LYS A 373 -25.61 -27.24 -11.99
N ARG A 374 -24.46 -26.81 -11.43
CA ARG A 374 -24.30 -25.52 -10.76
C ARG A 374 -24.09 -24.36 -11.74
N TYR A 375 -23.45 -24.60 -12.87
CA TYR A 375 -23.29 -23.64 -13.96
C TYR A 375 -23.83 -24.21 -15.25
N SER A 376 -25.14 -24.09 -15.42
CA SER A 376 -25.90 -24.71 -16.53
C SER A 376 -25.80 -23.91 -17.83
N GLY A 377 -26.24 -24.50 -18.93
CA GLY A 377 -26.32 -23.92 -20.28
C GLY A 377 -25.33 -24.55 -21.26
N SER A 378 -25.64 -24.43 -22.56
CA SER A 378 -24.88 -25.02 -23.67
C SER A 378 -24.24 -23.97 -24.60
N GLU A 379 -24.14 -22.72 -24.17
CA GLU A 379 -23.59 -21.62 -24.96
C GLU A 379 -22.09 -21.82 -25.21
N ALA A 380 -21.60 -21.33 -26.37
CA ALA A 380 -20.20 -21.42 -26.74
C ALA A 380 -19.31 -20.75 -25.65
N GLY A 381 -18.26 -21.47 -25.21
CA GLY A 381 -17.31 -21.02 -24.19
C GLY A 381 -17.62 -21.46 -22.75
N LYS A 382 -18.84 -21.94 -22.43
CA LYS A 382 -19.16 -22.39 -21.06
C LYS A 382 -18.36 -23.61 -20.62
N ASP A 383 -18.02 -24.52 -21.53
CA ASP A 383 -17.20 -25.70 -21.19
C ASP A 383 -15.77 -25.30 -20.83
N ALA A 384 -15.20 -24.30 -21.48
CA ALA A 384 -13.89 -23.75 -21.10
C ALA A 384 -13.92 -23.14 -19.71
N ILE A 385 -14.99 -22.40 -19.38
CA ILE A 385 -15.21 -21.82 -18.02
C ILE A 385 -15.29 -22.92 -16.99
N ARG A 386 -16.09 -23.96 -17.24
CA ARG A 386 -16.25 -25.12 -16.34
C ARG A 386 -14.92 -25.81 -16.09
N THR A 387 -14.16 -26.10 -17.13
CA THR A 387 -12.85 -26.77 -17.03
C THR A 387 -11.88 -25.93 -16.21
N THR A 388 -11.79 -24.62 -16.47
CA THR A 388 -10.92 -23.72 -15.71
C THR A 388 -11.35 -23.61 -14.26
N ALA A 389 -12.65 -23.50 -13.98
CA ALA A 389 -13.15 -23.42 -12.62
C ALA A 389 -12.86 -24.71 -11.83
N ILE A 390 -13.11 -25.89 -12.41
CA ILE A 390 -12.80 -27.20 -11.79
C ILE A 390 -11.32 -27.34 -11.45
N SER A 391 -10.41 -26.89 -12.32
CA SER A 391 -8.96 -27.00 -12.10
C SER A 391 -8.48 -26.25 -10.83
N ARG A 392 -9.25 -25.29 -10.35
CA ARG A 392 -8.96 -24.50 -9.12
C ARG A 392 -9.58 -25.08 -7.86
N ILE A 393 -10.43 -26.13 -7.98
CA ILE A 393 -11.01 -26.84 -6.84
C ILE A 393 -10.08 -28.00 -6.50
N LYS A 394 -9.46 -27.92 -5.32
CA LYS A 394 -8.61 -28.93 -4.72
C LYS A 394 -9.34 -29.64 -3.60
N GLN A 395 -8.76 -30.70 -3.06
CA GLN A 395 -9.38 -31.45 -1.96
C GLN A 395 -8.29 -31.97 -1.01
N PHE A 396 -8.68 -32.25 0.23
CA PHE A 396 -7.80 -33.01 1.11
C PHE A 396 -7.70 -34.46 0.62
N ASN A 397 -6.52 -35.07 0.79
CA ASN A 397 -6.28 -36.43 0.35
C ASN A 397 -6.77 -37.43 1.40
N LEU A 398 -8.06 -37.73 1.36
CA LEU A 398 -8.64 -38.73 2.24
C LEU A 398 -8.37 -40.17 1.72
N PRO A 399 -7.95 -41.10 2.59
CA PRO A 399 -7.84 -42.49 2.20
C PRO A 399 -9.20 -43.14 2.10
N ASN A 400 -9.34 -44.06 1.15
CA ASN A 400 -10.39 -45.10 1.05
C ASN A 400 -11.85 -44.73 1.37
N ASN A 401 -12.38 -43.66 0.80
CA ASN A 401 -13.80 -43.29 0.98
C ASN A 401 -14.22 -42.98 2.43
N GLU A 402 -13.30 -42.53 3.26
CA GLU A 402 -13.60 -42.09 4.62
C GLU A 402 -14.13 -40.66 4.64
N HIS A 403 -14.88 -40.30 5.70
CA HIS A 403 -15.23 -38.94 6.02
C HIS A 403 -14.11 -38.25 6.79
N PRO A 404 -13.89 -36.93 6.65
CA PRO A 404 -12.81 -36.20 7.31
C PRO A 404 -12.79 -36.45 8.82
N GLU A 405 -13.91 -36.31 9.52
CA GLU A 405 -13.98 -36.47 10.97
C GLU A 405 -13.69 -37.90 11.43
N HIS A 406 -14.12 -38.93 10.67
CA HIS A 406 -13.80 -40.32 10.96
C HIS A 406 -12.32 -40.60 10.77
N TYR A 407 -11.71 -40.10 9.69
CA TYR A 407 -10.29 -40.23 9.43
C TYR A 407 -9.46 -39.58 10.55
N LEU A 408 -9.75 -38.32 10.89
CA LEU A 408 -9.03 -37.60 11.93
C LEU A 408 -9.22 -38.23 13.31
N TRP A 409 -10.41 -38.74 13.64
CA TRP A 409 -10.66 -39.53 14.84
C TRP A 409 -9.81 -40.82 14.86
N SER A 410 -9.71 -41.53 13.76
CA SER A 410 -8.93 -42.76 13.68
C SER A 410 -7.43 -42.49 13.90
N LEU A 411 -6.88 -41.40 13.33
CA LEU A 411 -5.52 -40.94 13.58
C LEU A 411 -5.33 -40.56 15.06
N LEU A 412 -6.27 -39.80 15.63
CA LEU A 412 -6.19 -39.35 17.04
C LEU A 412 -6.12 -40.51 18.02
N LYS A 413 -6.82 -41.60 17.77
CA LYS A 413 -6.77 -42.82 18.60
C LYS A 413 -5.39 -43.45 18.69
N THR A 414 -4.52 -43.22 17.72
CA THR A 414 -3.15 -43.75 17.70
C THR A 414 -2.18 -42.88 18.52
N LYS A 415 -2.62 -41.71 18.96
CA LYS A 415 -1.82 -40.75 19.70
C LYS A 415 -1.92 -40.94 21.21
N GLN A 416 -1.17 -40.16 21.95
CA GLN A 416 -1.20 -40.11 23.42
C GLN A 416 -1.77 -38.79 23.92
N GLY A 417 -2.37 -38.77 25.09
CA GLY A 417 -2.90 -37.60 25.74
C GLY A 417 -4.42 -37.61 25.90
N THR A 418 -4.95 -36.57 26.53
CA THR A 418 -6.37 -36.46 26.92
C THR A 418 -7.33 -36.58 25.77
N LEU A 419 -7.07 -35.93 24.63
CA LEU A 419 -7.93 -36.02 23.45
C LEU A 419 -7.93 -37.41 22.85
N ALA A 420 -6.81 -38.12 22.84
CA ALA A 420 -6.72 -39.51 22.39
C ALA A 420 -7.51 -40.48 23.33
N GLU A 421 -7.46 -40.23 24.66
CA GLU A 421 -8.29 -40.98 25.61
C GLU A 421 -9.78 -40.76 25.36
N PHE A 422 -10.22 -39.53 25.08
CA PHE A 422 -11.61 -39.23 24.73
C PHE A 422 -11.99 -39.92 23.41
N ALA A 423 -11.15 -39.87 22.39
CA ALA A 423 -11.37 -40.54 21.12
C ALA A 423 -11.57 -42.06 21.28
N ASN A 424 -10.81 -42.70 22.19
CA ASN A 424 -10.92 -44.15 22.48
C ASN A 424 -12.18 -44.53 23.26
N ARG A 425 -12.86 -43.57 23.89
CA ARG A 425 -14.17 -43.81 24.58
C ARG A 425 -15.36 -43.77 23.64
N ILE A 426 -15.19 -43.22 22.43
CA ILE A 426 -16.29 -43.10 21.46
C ILE A 426 -16.46 -44.41 20.69
N SER A 427 -17.70 -44.89 20.58
CA SER A 427 -18.00 -46.14 19.88
C SER A 427 -17.77 -46.02 18.37
N GLN A 428 -17.25 -47.06 17.74
CA GLN A 428 -17.05 -47.16 16.29
C GLN A 428 -18.37 -47.21 15.47
N ASN A 429 -19.51 -47.39 16.10
CA ASN A 429 -20.81 -47.57 15.45
C ASN A 429 -21.68 -46.31 15.52
N ALA A 430 -21.10 -45.11 15.52
CA ALA A 430 -21.90 -43.92 15.37
C ALA A 430 -22.63 -43.91 14.01
N SER A 431 -23.93 -43.76 14.04
CA SER A 431 -24.77 -43.71 12.82
C SER A 431 -24.53 -42.46 11.99
N ASP A 432 -23.89 -41.46 12.57
CA ASP A 432 -23.50 -40.19 11.94
C ASP A 432 -21.98 -40.02 12.02
N GLN A 433 -21.32 -39.99 10.87
CA GLN A 433 -19.85 -39.91 10.77
C GLN A 433 -19.30 -38.52 11.13
N HIS A 434 -20.14 -37.49 11.11
CA HIS A 434 -19.78 -36.12 11.56
C HIS A 434 -19.75 -36.01 13.10
N HIS A 435 -20.15 -37.05 13.80
CA HIS A 435 -20.32 -37.02 15.27
C HIS A 435 -19.01 -37.17 16.04
N TYR A 436 -17.96 -37.78 15.45
CA TYR A 436 -16.74 -38.16 16.17
C TYR A 436 -16.01 -36.98 16.78
N ILE A 437 -15.66 -35.98 15.98
CA ILE A 437 -14.95 -34.81 16.41
C ILE A 437 -15.81 -33.93 17.34
N TYR A 438 -17.10 -33.87 17.10
CA TYR A 438 -18.05 -33.15 17.95
C TYR A 438 -18.15 -33.75 19.37
N GLU A 439 -18.23 -35.08 19.52
CA GLU A 439 -18.26 -35.73 20.83
C GLU A 439 -16.98 -35.58 21.62
N ILE A 440 -15.79 -35.61 20.95
CA ILE A 440 -14.51 -35.36 21.61
C ILE A 440 -14.50 -33.93 22.17
N TRP A 441 -14.93 -32.95 21.35
CA TRP A 441 -15.04 -31.57 21.80
C TRP A 441 -15.95 -31.41 23.02
N LYS A 442 -17.11 -32.03 23.03
CA LYS A 442 -17.99 -32.00 24.18
C LYS A 442 -17.37 -32.60 25.44
N LEU A 443 -16.60 -33.67 25.33
CA LEU A 443 -15.92 -34.31 26.44
C LEU A 443 -14.78 -33.41 26.99
N GLN A 444 -14.13 -32.63 26.15
CA GLN A 444 -13.09 -31.70 26.57
C GLN A 444 -13.66 -30.48 27.31
N GLY A 445 -14.81 -29.94 26.85
CA GLY A 445 -15.50 -28.82 27.50
C GLY A 445 -14.91 -27.43 27.23
N GLU A 446 -13.90 -27.31 26.34
CA GLU A 446 -13.28 -26.05 25.93
C GLU A 446 -14.04 -25.36 24.78
N SER A 447 -13.64 -24.12 24.45
CA SER A 447 -14.20 -23.45 23.27
C SER A 447 -13.81 -24.21 21.98
N ARG A 448 -14.68 -24.19 20.98
CA ARG A 448 -14.45 -24.89 19.71
C ARG A 448 -13.11 -24.52 19.07
N GLN A 449 -12.71 -23.26 19.13
CA GLN A 449 -11.43 -22.77 18.56
C GLN A 449 -10.21 -23.34 19.32
N VAL A 450 -10.26 -23.42 20.66
CA VAL A 450 -9.18 -23.99 21.47
C VAL A 450 -9.06 -25.48 21.20
N PHE A 451 -10.19 -26.18 21.17
CA PHE A 451 -10.24 -27.60 20.84
C PHE A 451 -9.65 -27.90 19.46
N LEU A 452 -10.10 -27.24 18.41
CA LEU A 452 -9.61 -27.47 17.03
C LEU A 452 -8.11 -27.21 16.93
N LYS A 453 -7.61 -26.17 17.59
CA LYS A 453 -6.16 -25.89 17.62
C LYS A 453 -5.37 -27.04 18.24
N GLU A 454 -5.78 -27.51 19.41
CA GLU A 454 -5.13 -28.63 20.12
C GLU A 454 -5.21 -29.93 19.32
N LEU A 455 -6.37 -30.22 18.76
CA LEU A 455 -6.59 -31.37 17.89
C LEU A 455 -5.61 -31.39 16.72
N ILE A 456 -5.49 -30.29 15.99
CA ILE A 456 -4.63 -30.17 14.81
C ILE A 456 -3.14 -30.28 15.25
N GLU A 457 -2.73 -29.64 16.34
CA GLU A 457 -1.35 -29.74 16.85
C GLU A 457 -0.96 -31.19 17.15
N ILE A 458 -1.88 -32.03 17.62
CA ILE A 458 -1.64 -33.45 17.84
C ILE A 458 -1.58 -34.22 16.51
N LEU A 459 -2.53 -33.97 15.61
CA LEU A 459 -2.65 -34.69 14.34
C LEU A 459 -1.48 -34.38 13.39
N GLU A 460 -0.94 -33.18 13.43
CA GLU A 460 0.23 -32.78 12.65
C GLU A 460 1.50 -33.61 12.92
N THR A 461 1.55 -34.34 14.03
CA THR A 461 2.65 -35.27 14.35
C THR A 461 2.54 -36.60 13.62
N ASP A 462 1.45 -36.85 12.89
CA ASP A 462 1.22 -38.07 12.14
C ASP A 462 2.01 -38.06 10.82
N PRO A 463 2.67 -39.17 10.44
CA PRO A 463 3.39 -39.28 9.17
C PRO A 463 2.48 -39.06 7.94
N GLU A 464 1.21 -39.43 8.01
CA GLU A 464 0.24 -39.29 6.92
C GLU A 464 -0.33 -37.86 6.80
N TRP A 465 -0.08 -36.97 7.76
CA TRP A 465 -0.58 -35.60 7.78
C TRP A 465 -0.16 -34.80 6.54
N ASP A 466 1.13 -34.87 6.21
CA ASP A 466 1.67 -34.14 5.06
C ASP A 466 1.05 -34.57 3.74
N ASN A 467 0.69 -35.86 3.59
CA ASN A 467 -0.05 -36.36 2.47
C ASN A 467 -1.48 -35.84 2.43
N TYR A 468 -2.15 -35.88 3.59
CA TYR A 468 -3.55 -35.40 3.75
C TYR A 468 -3.71 -33.94 3.30
N VAL A 469 -2.82 -33.06 3.70
CA VAL A 469 -2.87 -31.61 3.41
C VAL A 469 -2.06 -31.17 2.20
N SER A 470 -1.54 -32.10 1.38
CA SER A 470 -0.51 -31.82 0.36
C SER A 470 -0.94 -30.76 -0.65
N GLU A 471 -2.19 -30.73 -1.13
CA GLU A 471 -2.66 -29.74 -2.10
C GLU A 471 -2.63 -28.31 -1.53
N VAL A 472 -3.00 -28.16 -0.26
CA VAL A 472 -2.92 -26.87 0.43
C VAL A 472 -1.46 -26.45 0.65
N LYS A 473 -0.61 -27.42 1.04
CA LYS A 473 0.82 -27.19 1.28
C LYS A 473 1.55 -26.74 0.01
N ILE A 474 1.31 -27.39 -1.12
CA ILE A 474 1.87 -27.04 -2.43
C ILE A 474 1.47 -25.61 -2.82
N TRP A 475 0.19 -25.27 -2.68
CA TRP A 475 -0.30 -23.92 -2.97
C TRP A 475 0.34 -22.87 -2.02
N ALA A 476 0.44 -23.20 -0.74
CA ALA A 476 1.03 -22.29 0.26
C ALA A 476 2.52 -22.02 -0.01
N GLN A 477 3.29 -23.04 -0.38
CA GLN A 477 4.72 -22.91 -0.73
C GLN A 477 4.91 -22.05 -1.99
N LYS A 478 4.13 -22.29 -3.03
CA LYS A 478 4.14 -21.45 -4.24
C LYS A 478 3.77 -20.00 -3.92
N SER A 479 2.76 -19.79 -3.09
CA SER A 479 2.35 -18.46 -2.67
C SER A 479 3.43 -17.75 -1.84
N ARG A 480 4.12 -18.47 -0.96
CA ARG A 480 5.25 -17.97 -0.17
C ARG A 480 6.37 -17.43 -1.05
N GLU A 481 6.76 -18.17 -2.10
CA GLU A 481 7.78 -17.73 -3.06
C GLU A 481 7.37 -16.41 -3.75
N ILE A 482 6.10 -16.27 -4.13
CA ILE A 482 5.58 -15.06 -4.79
C ILE A 482 5.52 -13.89 -3.81
N ILE A 483 5.13 -14.13 -2.55
CA ILE A 483 5.07 -13.12 -1.49
C ILE A 483 6.48 -12.66 -1.09
N GLY A 484 7.49 -13.52 -1.20
CA GLY A 484 8.89 -13.21 -0.87
C GLY A 484 9.20 -13.21 0.64
N VAL A 485 8.59 -14.14 1.40
CA VAL A 485 8.79 -14.33 2.85
C VAL A 485 9.39 -15.68 3.17
#